data_b05aeea8239cb22d4c160e70db43887f
#
_entry.id   b05aeea8239cb22d4c160e70db43887f
#
_cell.length_a   1.000
_cell.length_b   1.000
_cell.length_c   1.000
_cell.angle_alpha   90.00
_cell.angle_beta   90.00
_cell.angle_gamma   90.00
#
_symmetry.space_group_name_H-M   'P 1'
#
loop_
_entity.id
_entity.type
_entity.pdbx_description
1 polymer ?
#
loop_
_entity_poly.entity_id
_entity_poly.type
_entity_poly.pdbx_seq_one_letter_code
_entity_poly.pdbx_strand_id
1 'polypeptide(L)'
;MKIFLDVGSHIGETLYEVTKEKYAFDKIVCFEPSSLCWDELKKIALEDDRIEICEFGLSNRNQDIELFLPGTQSASIYKEEDHSVDKEEAETIKLRDACEWFESNTNADDCVVVKTNCEGSEVDILDSLLDGNIMKNIYCFLITFDIRNYEEFQYREVEIRKRLKKEKLTNFCFSDNVMIGTSHEKRIENWLKLFGIDSQNKDVDSLRKSYEKEFLKYSSKSGFFSRWEIRIKRIFNYNNFPDWFKDILRFFKRLLRVNRDRGL
;
A
#
# COMPACT_ATOMS: atom_id res chain seq x y z
N MET A 1 0.02 -12.51 19.11
CA MET A 1 -0.86 -11.31 19.01
C MET A 1 -1.35 -11.12 17.58
N LYS A 2 -2.45 -10.40 17.38
CA LYS A 2 -2.89 -9.96 16.05
C LYS A 2 -2.55 -8.48 15.89
N ILE A 3 -1.61 -8.19 14.99
CA ILE A 3 -0.98 -6.89 14.87
C ILE A 3 -1.29 -6.31 13.50
N PHE A 4 -1.73 -5.04 13.47
CA PHE A 4 -1.87 -4.28 12.24
C PHE A 4 -0.75 -3.24 12.14
N LEU A 5 -0.08 -3.19 11.00
CA LEU A 5 0.98 -2.23 10.70
C LEU A 5 0.52 -1.33 9.55
N ASP A 6 0.36 -0.04 9.81
CA ASP A 6 0.03 0.98 8.83
C ASP A 6 1.29 1.77 8.47
N VAL A 7 1.91 1.44 7.35
CA VAL A 7 3.12 2.11 6.87
C VAL A 7 2.73 3.19 5.87
N GLY A 8 3.01 4.44 6.23
CA GLY A 8 2.48 5.64 5.62
C GLY A 8 1.07 5.91 6.14
N SER A 9 0.97 6.21 7.44
CA SER A 9 -0.31 6.39 8.13
C SER A 9 -0.96 7.73 7.84
N HIS A 10 -0.17 8.72 7.40
CA HIS A 10 -0.60 10.10 7.18
C HIS A 10 -1.36 10.63 8.42
N ILE A 11 -2.55 11.16 8.28
CA ILE A 11 -3.41 11.62 9.39
C ILE A 11 -4.32 10.53 9.98
N GLY A 12 -4.13 9.25 9.59
CA GLY A 12 -4.82 8.10 10.18
C GLY A 12 -6.10 7.67 9.47
N GLU A 13 -6.28 7.93 8.17
CA GLU A 13 -7.50 7.55 7.44
C GLU A 13 -7.80 6.04 7.50
N THR A 14 -6.77 5.20 7.57
CA THR A 14 -6.91 3.75 7.71
C THR A 14 -7.44 3.35 9.09
N LEU A 15 -7.12 4.11 10.13
CA LEU A 15 -7.49 3.81 11.52
C LEU A 15 -9.01 3.79 11.71
N TYR A 16 -9.77 4.64 11.01
CA TYR A 16 -11.24 4.63 11.07
C TYR A 16 -11.89 3.28 10.74
N GLU A 17 -11.18 2.44 9.97
CA GLU A 17 -11.67 1.08 9.68
C GLU A 17 -11.04 0.04 10.60
N VAL A 18 -9.71 0.04 10.77
CA VAL A 18 -9.00 -1.08 11.43
C VAL A 18 -9.17 -1.12 12.95
N THR A 19 -9.58 -0.03 13.58
CA THR A 19 -9.87 0.03 15.02
C THR A 19 -11.19 -0.68 15.39
N LYS A 20 -12.05 -0.98 14.41
CA LYS A 20 -13.33 -1.64 14.67
C LYS A 20 -13.14 -3.02 15.31
N GLU A 21 -13.91 -3.29 16.35
CA GLU A 21 -13.84 -4.53 17.14
C GLU A 21 -13.93 -5.82 16.32
N LYS A 22 -14.65 -5.77 15.18
CA LYS A 22 -14.79 -6.94 14.28
C LYS A 22 -13.48 -7.52 13.79
N TYR A 23 -12.40 -6.75 13.79
CA TYR A 23 -11.07 -7.20 13.36
C TYR A 23 -10.24 -7.80 14.50
N ALA A 24 -10.56 -7.48 15.74
CA ALA A 24 -9.88 -7.98 16.92
C ALA A 24 -8.35 -7.86 16.87
N PHE A 25 -7.85 -6.70 16.41
CA PHE A 25 -6.43 -6.40 16.52
C PHE A 25 -6.07 -6.12 17.96
N ASP A 26 -5.01 -6.76 18.45
CA ASP A 26 -4.46 -6.56 19.79
C ASP A 26 -3.56 -5.32 19.83
N LYS A 27 -2.92 -4.99 18.69
CA LYS A 27 -2.01 -3.87 18.52
C LYS A 27 -2.12 -3.28 17.12
N ILE A 28 -2.07 -1.96 17.01
CA ILE A 28 -2.04 -1.22 15.76
C ILE A 28 -0.83 -0.29 15.80
N VAL A 29 0.10 -0.41 14.85
CA VAL A 29 1.31 0.42 14.79
C VAL A 29 1.26 1.28 13.54
N CYS A 30 1.35 2.59 13.73
CA CYS A 30 1.35 3.60 12.68
C CYS A 30 2.77 4.11 12.45
N PHE A 31 3.25 4.02 11.22
CA PHE A 31 4.53 4.62 10.81
C PHE A 31 4.25 5.85 9.99
N GLU A 32 4.63 7.01 10.52
CA GLU A 32 4.48 8.28 9.81
C GLU A 32 5.70 9.16 10.09
N PRO A 33 6.53 9.43 9.06
CA PRO A 33 7.75 10.20 9.25
C PRO A 33 7.53 11.70 9.33
N SER A 34 6.44 12.25 8.75
CA SER A 34 6.20 13.70 8.78
C SER A 34 5.61 14.17 10.09
N SER A 35 6.28 15.11 10.73
CA SER A 35 5.83 15.71 12.00
C SER A 35 4.50 16.46 11.86
N LEU A 36 4.18 16.92 10.64
CA LEU A 36 2.93 17.63 10.36
C LEU A 36 1.67 16.75 10.50
N CYS A 37 1.83 15.42 10.48
CA CYS A 37 0.73 14.46 10.62
C CYS A 37 0.54 13.96 12.07
N TRP A 38 1.55 14.11 12.95
CA TRP A 38 1.56 13.46 14.25
C TRP A 38 0.46 13.95 15.21
N ASP A 39 0.11 15.22 15.15
CA ASP A 39 -0.92 15.75 16.06
C ASP A 39 -2.29 15.11 15.82
N GLU A 40 -2.65 14.85 14.56
CA GLU A 40 -3.90 14.16 14.23
C GLU A 40 -3.84 12.68 14.63
N LEU A 41 -2.73 11.99 14.34
CA LEU A 41 -2.53 10.60 14.77
C LEU A 41 -2.59 10.45 16.30
N LYS A 42 -1.93 11.35 17.04
CA LYS A 42 -1.94 11.34 18.52
C LYS A 42 -3.33 11.56 19.09
N LYS A 43 -4.18 12.39 18.48
CA LYS A 43 -5.58 12.55 18.90
C LYS A 43 -6.34 11.22 18.77
N ILE A 44 -6.17 10.49 17.67
CA ILE A 44 -6.83 9.19 17.48
C ILE A 44 -6.28 8.16 18.49
N ALA A 45 -4.96 8.14 18.72
CA ALA A 45 -4.33 7.22 19.67
C ALA A 45 -4.74 7.46 21.13
N LEU A 46 -5.16 8.66 21.49
CA LEU A 46 -5.72 8.93 22.83
C LEU A 46 -7.07 8.24 23.07
N GLU A 47 -7.79 7.86 22.01
CA GLU A 47 -9.10 7.21 22.10
C GLU A 47 -9.01 5.67 22.04
N ASP A 48 -7.83 5.11 21.66
CA ASP A 48 -7.64 3.67 21.51
C ASP A 48 -6.21 3.27 21.92
N ASP A 49 -6.05 2.65 23.06
CA ASP A 49 -4.78 2.25 23.69
C ASP A 49 -4.00 1.17 22.93
N ARG A 50 -4.62 0.55 21.92
CA ARG A 50 -3.96 -0.38 21.00
C ARG A 50 -3.06 0.32 19.98
N ILE A 51 -3.23 1.64 19.79
CA ILE A 51 -2.51 2.39 18.76
C ILE A 51 -1.17 2.90 19.30
N GLU A 52 -0.11 2.50 18.61
CA GLU A 52 1.26 3.00 18.81
C GLU A 52 1.68 3.82 17.60
N ILE A 53 2.27 4.99 17.82
CA ILE A 53 2.77 5.87 16.76
C ILE A 53 4.29 5.81 16.73
N CYS A 54 4.83 5.41 15.60
CA CYS A 54 6.25 5.46 15.26
C CYS A 54 6.50 6.74 14.45
N GLU A 55 7.16 7.72 15.06
CA GLU A 55 7.52 9.01 14.47
C GLU A 55 8.71 8.87 13.50
N PHE A 56 8.65 7.86 12.63
CA PHE A 56 9.62 7.55 11.59
C PHE A 56 8.97 6.69 10.49
N GLY A 57 9.55 6.68 9.31
CA GLY A 57 9.18 5.79 8.21
C GLY A 57 10.03 4.51 8.20
N LEU A 58 9.59 3.50 7.44
CA LEU A 58 10.36 2.29 7.17
C LEU A 58 11.08 2.38 5.81
N SER A 59 12.23 1.72 5.70
CA SER A 59 13.04 1.64 4.49
C SER A 59 13.93 0.38 4.54
N ASN A 60 14.97 0.32 3.72
CA ASN A 60 15.97 -0.76 3.74
C ASN A 60 17.20 -0.46 4.60
N ARG A 61 17.21 0.63 5.33
CA ARG A 61 18.31 1.03 6.24
C ARG A 61 17.91 2.16 7.17
N ASN A 62 18.66 2.32 8.24
CA ASN A 62 18.56 3.47 9.13
C ASN A 62 19.20 4.68 8.48
N GLN A 63 18.46 5.76 8.29
CA GLN A 63 18.94 7.02 7.71
C GLN A 63 18.03 8.19 8.04
N ASP A 64 18.59 9.40 7.93
CA ASP A 64 17.83 10.64 7.91
C ASP A 64 17.87 11.18 6.47
N ILE A 65 16.71 11.62 5.94
CA ILE A 65 16.55 12.04 4.54
C ILE A 65 15.57 13.20 4.44
N GLU A 66 15.63 13.96 3.36
CA GLU A 66 14.65 15.00 3.08
C GLU A 66 13.35 14.38 2.54
N LEU A 67 12.21 14.80 3.10
CA LEU A 67 10.86 14.54 2.62
C LEU A 67 10.34 15.81 1.96
N PHE A 68 9.99 15.73 0.70
CA PHE A 68 9.39 16.83 -0.05
C PHE A 68 7.88 16.84 0.13
N LEU A 69 7.26 18.03 0.14
CA LEU A 69 5.82 18.24 0.36
C LEU A 69 5.30 17.59 1.66
N PRO A 70 5.95 17.78 2.81
CA PRO A 70 5.60 17.11 4.05
C PRO A 70 4.14 17.39 4.45
N GLY A 71 3.48 16.42 5.10
CA GLY A 71 2.10 16.55 5.55
C GLY A 71 1.05 16.47 4.45
N THR A 72 1.41 16.22 3.20
CA THR A 72 0.47 16.03 2.09
C THR A 72 0.39 14.57 1.65
N GLN A 73 -0.65 14.22 0.90
CA GLN A 73 -0.78 12.88 0.30
C GLN A 73 0.25 12.60 -0.81
N SER A 74 1.00 13.63 -1.24
CA SER A 74 2.07 13.52 -2.25
C SER A 74 3.45 13.68 -1.62
N ALA A 75 3.56 13.60 -0.29
CA ALA A 75 4.82 13.70 0.42
C ALA A 75 5.76 12.55 0.00
N SER A 76 6.95 12.84 -0.53
CA SER A 76 7.86 11.83 -1.07
C SER A 76 9.31 12.12 -0.77
N ILE A 77 10.12 11.06 -0.68
CA ILE A 77 11.59 11.14 -0.62
C ILE A 77 12.21 11.37 -2.00
N TYR A 78 11.43 11.28 -3.06
CA TYR A 78 11.85 11.56 -4.43
C TYR A 78 11.40 12.95 -4.84
N LYS A 79 12.31 13.72 -5.43
CA LYS A 79 12.00 15.04 -5.96
C LYS A 79 11.45 14.88 -7.38
N GLU A 80 10.26 15.42 -7.64
CA GLU A 80 9.78 15.57 -9.02
C GLU A 80 10.60 16.67 -9.74
N GLU A 81 11.09 16.35 -10.96
CA GLU A 81 11.91 17.31 -11.75
C GLU A 81 11.13 18.58 -12.14
N ASP A 82 9.81 18.53 -12.22
CA ASP A 82 8.95 19.56 -12.80
C ASP A 82 8.34 20.51 -11.76
N HIS A 83 8.54 20.24 -10.47
CA HIS A 83 8.14 21.16 -9.42
C HIS A 83 9.37 21.90 -8.91
N SER A 84 9.39 23.22 -9.15
CA SER A 84 10.23 24.17 -8.41
C SER A 84 9.75 24.23 -6.94
N VAL A 85 9.78 23.09 -6.25
CA VAL A 85 9.55 23.02 -4.82
C VAL A 85 10.71 23.74 -4.19
N ASP A 86 10.46 24.91 -3.63
CA ASP A 86 11.46 25.63 -2.86
C ASP A 86 11.96 24.71 -1.74
N LYS A 87 13.26 24.75 -1.44
CA LYS A 87 13.85 23.95 -0.35
C LYS A 87 13.21 24.23 1.01
N GLU A 88 12.43 25.31 1.12
CA GLU A 88 11.69 25.71 2.32
C GLU A 88 10.49 24.78 2.63
N GLU A 89 10.08 23.90 1.70
CA GLU A 89 8.99 22.92 1.89
C GLU A 89 9.48 21.48 2.13
N ALA A 90 10.73 21.28 2.52
CA ALA A 90 11.26 19.97 2.84
C ALA A 90 11.42 19.79 4.36
N GLU A 91 11.14 18.59 4.85
CA GLU A 91 11.32 18.17 6.24
C GLU A 91 12.39 17.06 6.31
N THR A 92 13.34 17.17 7.25
CA THR A 92 14.26 16.06 7.52
C THR A 92 13.53 15.01 8.35
N ILE A 93 13.34 13.82 7.78
CA ILE A 93 12.65 12.69 8.40
C ILE A 93 13.62 11.57 8.75
N LYS A 94 13.19 10.71 9.69
CA LYS A 94 13.90 9.49 10.07
C LYS A 94 13.31 8.29 9.35
N LEU A 95 14.15 7.49 8.72
CA LEU A 95 13.81 6.17 8.22
C LEU A 95 14.53 5.09 9.02
N ARG A 96 13.88 3.95 9.23
CA ARG A 96 14.42 2.79 9.93
C ARG A 96 14.38 1.56 9.03
N ASP A 97 15.35 0.68 9.21
CA ASP A 97 15.39 -0.60 8.50
C ASP A 97 14.17 -1.45 8.88
N ALA A 98 13.42 -1.88 7.87
CA ALA A 98 12.20 -2.63 8.07
C ALA A 98 12.48 -4.02 8.67
N CYS A 99 13.52 -4.72 8.22
CA CYS A 99 13.89 -6.03 8.74
C CYS A 99 14.25 -5.95 10.22
N GLU A 100 15.17 -5.03 10.61
CA GLU A 100 15.57 -4.82 12.01
C GLU A 100 14.35 -4.48 12.89
N TRP A 101 13.43 -3.66 12.39
CA TRP A 101 12.24 -3.31 13.14
C TRP A 101 11.34 -4.53 13.36
N PHE A 102 11.05 -5.31 12.30
CA PHE A 102 10.19 -6.49 12.38
C PHE A 102 10.79 -7.56 13.32
N GLU A 103 12.09 -7.83 13.22
CA GLU A 103 12.80 -8.78 14.09
C GLU A 103 12.71 -8.40 15.57
N SER A 104 12.73 -7.08 15.87
CA SER A 104 12.70 -6.58 17.24
C SER A 104 11.30 -6.46 17.82
N ASN A 105 10.24 -6.38 16.99
CA ASN A 105 8.89 -5.99 17.41
C ASN A 105 7.81 -7.01 17.10
N THR A 106 8.13 -8.08 16.36
CA THR A 106 7.18 -9.15 16.02
C THR A 106 7.76 -10.53 16.33
N ASN A 107 6.88 -11.51 16.56
CA ASN A 107 7.26 -12.89 16.82
C ASN A 107 6.67 -13.82 15.74
N ALA A 108 7.24 -15.03 15.62
CA ALA A 108 6.78 -16.01 14.64
C ALA A 108 5.31 -16.45 14.82
N ASP A 109 4.78 -16.35 16.05
CA ASP A 109 3.41 -16.72 16.39
C ASP A 109 2.42 -15.53 16.25
N ASP A 110 2.90 -14.35 15.88
CA ASP A 110 2.03 -13.19 15.67
C ASP A 110 1.34 -13.24 14.31
N CYS A 111 0.07 -12.86 14.29
CA CYS A 111 -0.67 -12.63 13.04
C CYS A 111 -0.45 -11.19 12.59
N VAL A 112 0.57 -10.95 11.79
CA VAL A 112 0.97 -9.61 11.35
C VAL A 112 0.31 -9.27 10.02
N VAL A 113 -0.49 -8.20 10.01
CA VAL A 113 -1.16 -7.65 8.82
C VAL A 113 -0.54 -6.31 8.50
N VAL A 114 -0.05 -6.12 7.28
CA VAL A 114 0.68 -4.91 6.87
C VAL A 114 -0.01 -4.22 5.72
N LYS A 115 -0.16 -2.91 5.79
CA LYS A 115 -0.51 -2.03 4.67
C LYS A 115 0.64 -1.08 4.41
N THR A 116 1.07 -0.94 3.14
CA THR A 116 2.00 0.11 2.72
C THR A 116 1.35 1.06 1.74
N ASN A 117 1.54 2.34 1.99
CA ASN A 117 1.24 3.45 1.09
C ASN A 117 2.14 4.62 1.51
N CYS A 118 3.39 4.61 1.06
CA CYS A 118 4.47 5.45 1.60
C CYS A 118 5.27 6.18 0.50
N GLU A 119 4.61 6.48 -0.61
CA GLU A 119 5.03 7.43 -1.65
C GLU A 119 6.47 7.20 -2.17
N GLY A 120 6.79 5.90 -2.42
CA GLY A 120 8.02 5.48 -3.09
C GLY A 120 8.97 4.60 -2.25
N SER A 121 8.86 4.58 -0.91
CA SER A 121 9.72 3.72 -0.06
C SER A 121 9.32 2.24 -0.06
N GLU A 122 8.18 1.88 -0.64
CA GLU A 122 7.63 0.51 -0.60
C GLU A 122 8.58 -0.54 -1.19
N VAL A 123 9.36 -0.18 -2.20
CA VAL A 123 10.35 -1.12 -2.79
C VAL A 123 11.52 -1.36 -1.84
N ASP A 124 12.01 -0.33 -1.18
CA ASP A 124 13.08 -0.45 -0.20
C ASP A 124 12.65 -1.31 1.00
N ILE A 125 11.41 -1.11 1.48
CA ILE A 125 10.83 -1.93 2.54
C ILE A 125 10.76 -3.40 2.12
N LEU A 126 10.23 -3.67 0.93
CA LEU A 126 10.11 -5.03 0.40
C LEU A 126 11.47 -5.69 0.21
N ASP A 127 12.49 -4.96 -0.28
CA ASP A 127 13.84 -5.48 -0.42
C ASP A 127 14.41 -5.88 0.94
N SER A 128 14.32 -5.01 1.96
CA SER A 128 14.76 -5.30 3.32
C SER A 128 14.06 -6.55 3.88
N LEU A 129 12.74 -6.62 3.80
CA LEU A 129 11.96 -7.76 4.33
C LEU A 129 12.23 -9.07 3.58
N LEU A 130 12.53 -9.02 2.28
CA LEU A 130 12.90 -10.19 1.49
C LEU A 130 14.31 -10.65 1.80
N ASP A 131 15.26 -9.72 1.94
CA ASP A 131 16.65 -10.02 2.30
C ASP A 131 16.74 -10.65 3.68
N GLY A 132 15.99 -10.14 4.65
CA GLY A 132 15.86 -10.69 6.01
C GLY A 132 14.97 -11.93 6.11
N ASN A 133 14.34 -12.36 5.00
CA ASN A 133 13.40 -13.50 4.98
C ASN A 133 12.17 -13.31 5.90
N ILE A 134 11.82 -12.08 6.23
CA ILE A 134 10.70 -11.71 7.12
C ILE A 134 9.34 -11.87 6.44
N MET A 135 9.28 -11.66 5.12
CA MET A 135 8.03 -11.72 4.34
C MET A 135 7.21 -13.00 4.59
N LYS A 136 7.84 -14.12 4.92
CA LYS A 136 7.17 -15.40 5.18
C LYS A 136 6.37 -15.41 6.49
N ASN A 137 6.74 -14.56 7.44
CA ASN A 137 6.12 -14.46 8.77
C ASN A 137 4.95 -13.47 8.76
N ILE A 138 4.81 -12.66 7.72
CA ILE A 138 3.69 -11.74 7.57
C ILE A 138 2.47 -12.54 7.12
N TYR A 139 1.34 -12.38 7.82
CA TYR A 139 0.10 -13.04 7.47
C TYR A 139 -0.51 -12.51 6.16
N CYS A 140 -0.57 -11.19 6.04
CA CYS A 140 -1.12 -10.53 4.86
C CYS A 140 -0.45 -9.17 4.64
N PHE A 141 -0.01 -8.89 3.41
CA PHE A 141 0.63 -7.64 3.03
C PHE A 141 -0.08 -6.96 1.86
N LEU A 142 -0.65 -5.79 2.10
CA LEU A 142 -1.18 -4.90 1.07
C LEU A 142 -0.07 -3.96 0.60
N ILE A 143 0.27 -4.03 -0.67
CA ILE A 143 1.34 -3.23 -1.27
C ILE A 143 0.72 -2.22 -2.24
N THR A 144 0.94 -0.94 -1.98
CA THR A 144 0.68 0.15 -2.94
C THR A 144 2.02 0.56 -3.55
N PHE A 145 2.10 0.67 -4.88
CA PHE A 145 3.32 1.11 -5.54
C PHE A 145 3.16 2.54 -6.05
N ASP A 146 3.71 3.48 -5.30
CA ASP A 146 3.75 4.89 -5.68
C ASP A 146 5.07 5.25 -6.39
N ILE A 147 6.13 4.41 -6.24
CA ILE A 147 7.39 4.52 -6.98
C ILE A 147 7.20 4.64 -8.49
N ARG A 148 6.07 4.11 -9.02
CA ARG A 148 5.71 4.19 -10.44
C ARG A 148 5.43 5.61 -10.93
N ASN A 149 5.17 6.55 -10.02
CA ASN A 149 4.94 7.94 -10.33
C ASN A 149 6.24 8.65 -10.74
N TYR A 150 7.40 8.07 -10.42
CA TYR A 150 8.74 8.59 -10.70
C TYR A 150 9.36 7.82 -11.87
N GLU A 151 9.45 8.44 -13.06
CA GLU A 151 9.86 7.78 -14.30
C GLU A 151 11.23 7.08 -14.19
N GLU A 152 12.18 7.72 -13.53
CA GLU A 152 13.53 7.21 -13.30
C GLU A 152 13.54 5.90 -12.47
N PHE A 153 12.55 5.71 -11.58
CA PHE A 153 12.50 4.59 -10.63
C PHE A 153 11.46 3.51 -10.95
N GLN A 154 10.65 3.68 -12.00
CA GLN A 154 9.60 2.71 -12.38
C GLN A 154 10.10 1.28 -12.57
N TYR A 155 11.34 1.11 -13.01
CA TYR A 155 11.94 -0.21 -13.21
C TYR A 155 12.03 -1.01 -11.91
N ARG A 156 12.15 -0.37 -10.76
CA ARG A 156 12.24 -1.00 -9.44
C ARG A 156 10.96 -1.76 -9.08
N GLU A 157 9.77 -1.23 -9.43
CA GLU A 157 8.52 -1.98 -9.27
C GLU A 157 8.55 -3.28 -10.07
N VAL A 158 9.07 -3.25 -11.30
CA VAL A 158 9.15 -4.44 -12.16
C VAL A 158 10.10 -5.48 -11.56
N GLU A 159 11.21 -5.05 -11.01
CA GLU A 159 12.22 -5.94 -10.39
C GLU A 159 11.69 -6.59 -9.12
N ILE A 160 11.09 -5.80 -8.21
CA ILE A 160 10.54 -6.34 -6.95
C ILE A 160 9.38 -7.30 -7.20
N ARG A 161 8.50 -7.04 -8.19
CA ARG A 161 7.44 -7.97 -8.61
C ARG A 161 8.00 -9.30 -9.11
N LYS A 162 9.10 -9.27 -9.87
CA LYS A 162 9.81 -10.50 -10.32
C LYS A 162 10.39 -11.25 -9.12
N ARG A 163 10.96 -10.54 -8.16
CA ARG A 163 11.52 -11.10 -6.93
C ARG A 163 10.45 -11.79 -6.09
N LEU A 164 9.34 -11.10 -5.78
CA LEU A 164 8.19 -11.68 -5.07
C LEU A 164 7.67 -12.96 -5.72
N LYS A 165 7.58 -12.97 -7.05
CA LYS A 165 7.17 -14.16 -7.80
C LYS A 165 8.19 -15.31 -7.70
N LYS A 166 9.50 -15.00 -7.75
CA LYS A 166 10.58 -15.99 -7.61
C LYS A 166 10.56 -16.67 -6.26
N GLU A 167 10.28 -15.92 -5.18
CA GLU A 167 10.18 -16.41 -3.81
C GLU A 167 8.89 -17.23 -3.55
N LYS A 168 7.99 -17.32 -4.53
CA LYS A 168 6.72 -18.06 -4.46
C LYS A 168 5.84 -17.66 -3.27
N LEU A 169 5.92 -16.41 -2.86
CA LEU A 169 5.09 -15.86 -1.79
C LEU A 169 3.64 -15.71 -2.27
N THR A 170 2.69 -15.97 -1.36
CA THR A 170 1.24 -15.86 -1.63
C THR A 170 0.50 -14.99 -0.62
N ASN A 171 1.20 -14.48 0.39
CA ASN A 171 0.67 -13.72 1.50
C ASN A 171 0.65 -12.21 1.26
N PHE A 172 0.66 -11.77 0.03
CA PHE A 172 0.56 -10.35 -0.34
C PHE A 172 -0.43 -10.11 -1.46
N CYS A 173 -0.86 -8.86 -1.60
CA CYS A 173 -1.64 -8.38 -2.74
C CYS A 173 -1.26 -6.94 -3.08
N PHE A 174 -1.60 -6.53 -4.30
CA PHE A 174 -1.39 -5.15 -4.72
C PHE A 174 -2.69 -4.37 -4.58
N SER A 175 -2.61 -3.14 -4.11
CA SER A 175 -3.76 -2.25 -3.91
C SER A 175 -4.60 -2.10 -5.17
N ASP A 176 -3.97 -2.05 -6.35
CA ASP A 176 -4.65 -1.97 -7.65
C ASP A 176 -5.68 -3.10 -7.88
N ASN A 177 -5.50 -4.24 -7.22
CA ASN A 177 -6.32 -5.42 -7.42
C ASN A 177 -7.43 -5.58 -6.38
N VAL A 178 -7.23 -5.06 -5.17
CA VAL A 178 -8.10 -5.37 -4.02
C VAL A 178 -8.73 -4.15 -3.37
N MET A 179 -8.15 -2.95 -3.56
CA MET A 179 -8.68 -1.72 -2.99
C MET A 179 -9.90 -1.21 -3.78
N ILE A 180 -11.00 -1.98 -3.69
CA ILE A 180 -12.26 -1.73 -4.38
C ILE A 180 -13.28 -1.21 -3.37
N GLY A 181 -13.88 -0.05 -3.64
CA GLY A 181 -14.89 0.55 -2.77
C GLY A 181 -15.12 2.03 -3.07
N THR A 182 -16.18 2.57 -2.48
CA THR A 182 -16.60 3.96 -2.67
C THR A 182 -15.90 4.94 -1.74
N SER A 183 -15.38 4.46 -0.61
CA SER A 183 -14.59 5.25 0.34
C SER A 183 -13.29 4.51 0.70
N HIS A 184 -12.37 5.19 1.39
CA HIS A 184 -11.12 4.58 1.87
C HIS A 184 -11.42 3.43 2.83
N GLU A 185 -12.28 3.65 3.83
CA GLU A 185 -12.66 2.64 4.82
C GLU A 185 -13.25 1.40 4.13
N LYS A 186 -14.14 1.60 3.13
CA LYS A 186 -14.74 0.47 2.42
C LYS A 186 -13.72 -0.33 1.62
N ARG A 187 -12.70 0.31 1.09
CA ARG A 187 -11.60 -0.36 0.40
C ARG A 187 -10.75 -1.19 1.37
N ILE A 188 -10.42 -0.64 2.53
CA ILE A 188 -9.70 -1.36 3.60
C ILE A 188 -10.56 -2.55 4.10
N GLU A 189 -11.84 -2.33 4.39
CA GLU A 189 -12.77 -3.41 4.80
C GLU A 189 -12.77 -4.56 3.79
N ASN A 190 -12.94 -4.27 2.51
CA ASN A 190 -12.99 -5.28 1.46
C ASN A 190 -11.68 -6.07 1.36
N TRP A 191 -10.53 -5.42 1.48
CA TRP A 191 -9.24 -6.09 1.51
C TRP A 191 -9.10 -7.01 2.73
N LEU A 192 -9.37 -6.53 3.93
CA LEU A 192 -9.28 -7.32 5.16
C LEU A 192 -10.21 -8.53 5.13
N LYS A 193 -11.42 -8.35 4.59
CA LYS A 193 -12.39 -9.43 4.40
C LYS A 193 -11.89 -10.50 3.43
N LEU A 194 -11.21 -10.12 2.34
CA LEU A 194 -10.62 -11.07 1.38
C LEU A 194 -9.58 -11.98 2.02
N PHE A 195 -8.87 -11.49 3.04
CA PHE A 195 -7.88 -12.25 3.79
C PHE A 195 -8.43 -12.93 5.06
N GLY A 196 -9.76 -12.88 5.27
CA GLY A 196 -10.40 -13.49 6.43
C GLY A 196 -10.04 -12.87 7.77
N ILE A 197 -9.70 -11.59 7.76
CA ILE A 197 -9.27 -10.86 8.96
C ILE A 197 -10.46 -10.54 9.88
N ASP A 198 -11.68 -10.50 9.36
CA ASP A 198 -12.87 -10.35 10.17
C ASP A 198 -13.05 -11.59 11.08
N SER A 199 -13.29 -11.37 12.37
CA SER A 199 -13.31 -12.37 13.41
C SER A 199 -14.38 -13.49 13.25
N GLN A 200 -15.23 -13.40 12.24
CA GLN A 200 -16.34 -14.32 12.03
C GLN A 200 -15.98 -15.55 11.21
N ASN A 201 -14.81 -15.62 10.60
CA ASN A 201 -14.46 -16.70 9.70
C ASN A 201 -13.27 -17.51 10.24
N LYS A 202 -13.58 -18.71 10.75
CA LYS A 202 -12.60 -19.64 11.36
C LYS A 202 -11.81 -20.46 10.34
N ASP A 203 -12.14 -20.40 9.04
CA ASP A 203 -11.47 -21.17 7.98
C ASP A 203 -10.68 -20.28 7.04
N VAL A 204 -9.59 -19.74 7.59
CA VAL A 204 -8.65 -18.86 6.90
C VAL A 204 -8.00 -19.53 5.68
N ASP A 205 -7.75 -20.86 5.75
CA ASP A 205 -7.11 -21.59 4.65
C ASP A 205 -8.02 -21.75 3.44
N SER A 206 -9.31 -21.94 3.66
CA SER A 206 -10.29 -22.02 2.56
C SER A 206 -10.51 -20.66 1.90
N LEU A 207 -10.54 -19.60 2.68
CA LEU A 207 -10.61 -18.23 2.18
C LEU A 207 -9.37 -17.85 1.38
N ARG A 208 -8.19 -18.21 1.88
CA ARG A 208 -6.91 -17.98 1.19
C ARG A 208 -6.87 -18.71 -0.16
N LYS A 209 -7.31 -19.97 -0.21
CA LYS A 209 -7.43 -20.75 -1.45
C LYS A 209 -8.47 -20.17 -2.42
N SER A 210 -9.58 -19.70 -1.90
CA SER A 210 -10.62 -19.03 -2.70
C SER A 210 -10.09 -17.72 -3.29
N TYR A 211 -9.36 -16.94 -2.48
CA TYR A 211 -8.70 -15.70 -2.91
C TYR A 211 -7.64 -15.94 -3.97
N GLU A 212 -6.75 -16.93 -3.77
CA GLU A 212 -5.73 -17.29 -4.77
C GLU A 212 -6.37 -17.63 -6.13
N LYS A 213 -7.49 -18.33 -6.11
CA LYS A 213 -8.25 -18.68 -7.31
C LYS A 213 -8.88 -17.46 -7.97
N GLU A 214 -9.43 -16.52 -7.20
CA GLU A 214 -9.97 -15.28 -7.71
C GLU A 214 -8.88 -14.31 -8.15
N PHE A 215 -7.80 -14.17 -7.39
CA PHE A 215 -6.65 -13.35 -7.74
C PHE A 215 -6.02 -13.78 -9.07
N LEU A 216 -5.82 -15.08 -9.28
CA LEU A 216 -5.34 -15.60 -10.57
C LEU A 216 -6.31 -15.28 -11.71
N LYS A 217 -7.61 -15.28 -11.46
CA LYS A 217 -8.64 -14.94 -12.43
C LYS A 217 -8.67 -13.44 -12.75
N TYR A 218 -8.44 -12.56 -11.74
CA TYR A 218 -8.37 -11.10 -11.91
C TYR A 218 -7.02 -10.63 -12.46
N SER A 219 -5.91 -11.19 -12.01
CA SER A 219 -4.57 -10.83 -12.48
C SER A 219 -4.37 -11.18 -13.96
N SER A 220 -5.04 -12.21 -14.47
CA SER A 220 -5.04 -12.52 -15.89
C SER A 220 -5.86 -11.52 -16.73
N LYS A 221 -6.93 -10.94 -16.18
CA LYS A 221 -7.80 -9.99 -16.89
C LYS A 221 -7.36 -8.52 -16.72
N SER A 222 -7.03 -8.09 -15.51
CA SER A 222 -6.61 -6.70 -15.24
C SER A 222 -5.20 -6.40 -15.76
N GLY A 223 -4.30 -7.37 -15.70
CA GLY A 223 -2.92 -7.22 -16.20
C GLY A 223 -2.83 -6.98 -17.72
N PHE A 224 -3.87 -7.32 -18.48
CA PHE A 224 -3.93 -7.00 -19.92
C PHE A 224 -4.37 -5.54 -20.14
N PHE A 225 -5.39 -5.08 -19.44
CA PHE A 225 -5.93 -3.72 -19.60
C PHE A 225 -5.07 -2.65 -18.93
N SER A 226 -4.52 -2.89 -17.74
CA SER A 226 -3.60 -1.94 -17.10
C SER A 226 -2.30 -1.80 -17.91
N ARG A 227 -1.75 -2.90 -18.44
CA ARG A 227 -0.60 -2.85 -19.36
C ARG A 227 -0.90 -2.14 -20.67
N TRP A 228 -2.13 -2.24 -21.16
CA TRP A 228 -2.56 -1.57 -22.38
C TRP A 228 -2.76 -0.06 -22.15
N GLU A 229 -3.35 0.32 -21.04
CA GLU A 229 -3.54 1.73 -20.62
C GLU A 229 -2.19 2.41 -20.36
N ILE A 230 -1.27 1.75 -19.64
CA ILE A 230 0.10 2.21 -19.42
C ILE A 230 0.87 2.30 -20.74
N ARG A 231 0.69 1.32 -21.64
CA ARG A 231 1.35 1.31 -22.94
C ARG A 231 0.85 2.42 -23.86
N ILE A 232 -0.46 2.71 -23.83
CA ILE A 232 -1.04 3.84 -24.59
C ILE A 232 -0.58 5.17 -24.01
N LYS A 233 -0.59 5.34 -22.68
CA LYS A 233 -0.07 6.55 -22.02
C LYS A 233 1.42 6.76 -22.29
N ARG A 234 2.17 5.69 -22.48
CA ARG A 234 3.62 5.70 -22.72
C ARG A 234 3.99 5.95 -24.18
N ILE A 235 3.20 5.43 -25.13
CA ILE A 235 3.46 5.59 -26.59
C ILE A 235 2.96 6.94 -27.08
N PHE A 236 1.93 7.47 -26.43
CA PHE A 236 1.29 8.71 -26.81
C PHE A 236 1.10 9.55 -25.55
N ASN A 237 1.80 10.65 -25.46
CA ASN A 237 1.60 11.62 -24.39
C ASN A 237 0.08 11.94 -24.30
N TYR A 238 -0.61 11.44 -23.27
CA TYR A 238 -2.06 11.47 -23.11
C TYR A 238 -2.63 12.89 -23.23
N ASN A 239 -1.82 13.89 -22.87
CA ASN A 239 -2.20 15.29 -22.97
C ASN A 239 -2.32 15.80 -24.41
N ASN A 240 -1.68 15.12 -25.37
CA ASN A 240 -1.68 15.47 -26.79
C ASN A 240 -2.78 14.78 -27.60
N PHE A 241 -3.63 13.95 -26.96
CA PHE A 241 -4.77 13.36 -27.66
C PHE A 241 -5.89 14.38 -27.86
N PRO A 242 -6.55 14.36 -29.04
CA PRO A 242 -7.78 15.10 -29.25
C PRO A 242 -8.83 14.69 -28.22
N ASP A 243 -9.65 15.64 -27.78
CA ASP A 243 -10.63 15.41 -26.73
C ASP A 243 -11.63 14.29 -27.08
N TRP A 244 -12.00 14.13 -28.36
CA TRP A 244 -12.84 13.02 -28.80
C TRP A 244 -12.23 11.63 -28.49
N PHE A 245 -10.89 11.48 -28.56
CA PHE A 245 -10.22 10.21 -28.23
C PHE A 245 -10.17 9.98 -26.71
N LYS A 246 -10.00 11.05 -25.93
CA LYS A 246 -10.12 11.00 -24.47
C LYS A 246 -11.52 10.58 -24.04
N ASP A 247 -12.54 11.04 -24.76
CA ASP A 247 -13.95 10.68 -24.49
C ASP A 247 -14.27 9.23 -24.88
N ILE A 248 -13.71 8.71 -25.95
CA ILE A 248 -13.80 7.29 -26.29
C ILE A 248 -13.18 6.43 -25.16
N LEU A 249 -12.02 6.78 -24.66
CA LEU A 249 -11.41 6.07 -23.53
C LEU A 249 -12.24 6.16 -22.25
N ARG A 250 -12.84 7.31 -21.97
CA ARG A 250 -13.79 7.49 -20.84
C ARG A 250 -15.07 6.66 -21.04
N PHE A 251 -15.58 6.58 -22.28
CA PHE A 251 -16.75 5.76 -22.62
C PHE A 251 -16.45 4.26 -22.41
N PHE A 252 -15.31 3.75 -22.88
CA PHE A 252 -14.90 2.38 -22.61
C PHE A 252 -14.67 2.09 -21.13
N LYS A 253 -14.10 3.04 -20.35
CA LYS A 253 -14.03 2.93 -18.89
C LYS A 253 -15.41 2.81 -18.24
N ARG A 254 -16.40 3.57 -18.70
CA ARG A 254 -17.78 3.47 -18.20
C ARG A 254 -18.44 2.15 -18.57
N LEU A 255 -18.25 1.66 -19.80
CA LEU A 255 -18.80 0.37 -20.26
C LEU A 255 -18.23 -0.81 -19.46
N LEU A 256 -16.93 -0.79 -19.19
CA LEU A 256 -16.26 -1.80 -18.39
C LEU A 256 -16.67 -1.75 -16.91
N ARG A 257 -16.97 -0.56 -16.35
CA ARG A 257 -17.57 -0.42 -15.02
C ARG A 257 -18.99 -1.01 -14.98
N VAL A 258 -19.85 -0.70 -15.95
CA VAL A 258 -21.22 -1.20 -16.01
C VAL A 258 -21.28 -2.72 -16.16
N ASN A 259 -20.41 -3.32 -16.97
CA ASN A 259 -20.33 -4.78 -17.10
C ASN A 259 -19.76 -5.46 -15.84
N ARG A 260 -18.94 -4.75 -15.07
CA ARG A 260 -18.41 -5.21 -13.78
C ARG A 260 -19.49 -5.23 -12.70
N ASP A 261 -20.37 -4.24 -12.69
CA ASP A 261 -21.47 -4.13 -11.72
C ASP A 261 -22.66 -5.08 -12.05
N ARG A 262 -22.71 -5.64 -13.26
CA ARG A 262 -23.74 -6.60 -13.71
C ARG A 262 -23.33 -8.06 -13.64
N GLY A 263 -22.12 -8.39 -13.14
CA GLY A 263 -21.71 -9.78 -12.88
C GLY A 263 -21.55 -10.66 -14.13
N LEU A 264 -21.29 -10.06 -15.31
CA LEU A 264 -21.01 -10.77 -16.56
C LEU A 264 -19.50 -10.80 -16.87
#